data_2aa028e0fd5b203b3fe906b9d417cc1a
#
_entry.id   2aa028e0fd5b203b3fe906b9d417cc1a
#
_cell.length_a   1.000
_cell.length_b   1.000
_cell.length_c   1.000
_cell.angle_alpha   90.00
_cell.angle_beta   90.00
_cell.angle_gamma   90.00
#
_symmetry.space_group_name_H-M   'P 1'
#
loop_
_entity.id
_entity.type
_entity.pdbx_description
1 polymer ?
#
loop_
_entity_poly.entity_id
_entity_poly.type
_entity_poly.pdbx_seq_one_letter_code
_entity_poly.pdbx_strand_id
1 'polypeptide(L)'
;DAQESRGLGDVYKRQIPDSLTPLLTKVNREDCIDFLESKMKAQVENRFGKKSEMTELGTDYVRMQMSPQTSWQMKVLALSDTTKVVCLVSTACAPACDSSLRFYTTDWKPLADSQFISLPVMSDFLSTPDSTTIYDFDEARRSADMLLMKADFSKDNSELTLTLTTPDYMAKETAEKLKPFLRRPIVYHWKNGVFTK
;
A
#
# COMPACT_ATOMS: atom_id res chain seq x y z
N ASP A 1 -7.81 -14.79 28.32
CA ASP A 1 -6.64 -15.17 27.49
C ASP A 1 -6.99 -15.73 26.10
N ALA A 2 -8.25 -16.08 25.81
CA ALA A 2 -8.67 -16.55 24.47
C ALA A 2 -9.10 -15.41 23.53
N GLN A 3 -9.12 -14.18 23.98
CA GLN A 3 -9.60 -13.03 23.23
C GLN A 3 -8.45 -12.24 22.54
N GLU A 4 -7.21 -12.40 23.00
CA GLU A 4 -6.04 -11.75 22.42
C GLU A 4 -5.47 -12.46 21.17
N SER A 5 -5.83 -13.72 20.94
CA SER A 5 -5.36 -14.49 19.77
C SER A 5 -6.22 -14.33 18.52
N ARG A 6 -7.26 -13.48 18.58
CA ARG A 6 -8.04 -13.11 17.38
C ARG A 6 -7.27 -12.05 16.58
N GLY A 7 -6.24 -12.50 15.90
CA GLY A 7 -5.43 -11.68 15.02
C GLY A 7 -6.19 -11.17 13.79
N LEU A 8 -5.48 -10.49 12.91
CA LEU A 8 -5.95 -9.95 11.64
C LEU A 8 -6.75 -10.96 10.79
N GLY A 9 -6.43 -12.27 10.90
CA GLY A 9 -7.17 -13.34 10.24
C GLY A 9 -8.67 -13.32 10.55
N ASP A 10 -9.07 -13.05 11.79
CA ASP A 10 -10.47 -12.97 12.17
C ASP A 10 -11.16 -11.72 11.64
N VAL A 11 -10.49 -10.56 11.66
CA VAL A 11 -11.00 -9.30 11.06
C VAL A 11 -11.14 -9.47 9.54
N TYR A 12 -10.17 -10.07 8.89
CA TYR A 12 -10.20 -10.35 7.47
C TYR A 12 -11.27 -11.38 7.09
N LYS A 13 -11.38 -12.47 7.84
CA LYS A 13 -12.35 -13.55 7.56
C LYS A 13 -13.80 -13.10 7.70
N ARG A 14 -14.12 -12.35 8.73
CA ARG A 14 -15.50 -12.17 9.18
C ARG A 14 -16.12 -10.84 8.79
N GLN A 15 -15.34 -9.80 8.60
CA GLN A 15 -15.86 -8.43 8.65
C GLN A 15 -15.59 -7.57 7.43
N ILE A 16 -14.59 -7.91 6.58
CA ILE A 16 -14.31 -7.07 5.43
C ILE A 16 -15.46 -7.08 4.42
N PRO A 17 -16.05 -5.93 4.09
CA PRO A 17 -17.09 -5.85 3.08
C PRO A 17 -16.59 -6.32 1.71
N ASP A 18 -17.43 -7.04 0.98
CA ASP A 18 -17.10 -7.49 -0.39
C ASP A 18 -16.79 -6.33 -1.33
N SER A 19 -17.32 -5.14 -1.07
CA SER A 19 -17.01 -3.92 -1.83
C SER A 19 -15.53 -3.50 -1.76
N LEU A 20 -14.82 -3.88 -0.68
CA LEU A 20 -13.38 -3.59 -0.52
C LEU A 20 -12.49 -4.68 -1.11
N THR A 21 -13.06 -5.84 -1.44
CA THR A 21 -12.37 -6.95 -2.11
C THR A 21 -13.20 -7.49 -3.27
N PRO A 22 -13.52 -6.66 -4.28
CA PRO A 22 -14.53 -6.98 -5.30
C PRO A 22 -14.18 -8.21 -6.15
N LEU A 23 -12.91 -8.58 -6.23
CA LEU A 23 -12.44 -9.76 -6.97
C LEU A 23 -12.60 -11.07 -6.20
N LEU A 24 -12.73 -11.02 -4.88
CA LEU A 24 -12.75 -12.20 -4.02
C LEU A 24 -14.09 -12.35 -3.30
N THR A 25 -14.59 -13.58 -3.27
CA THR A 25 -15.71 -13.95 -2.40
C THR A 25 -15.21 -14.13 -0.96
N LYS A 26 -16.13 -14.19 -0.01
CA LYS A 26 -15.82 -14.55 1.38
C LYS A 26 -15.14 -15.92 1.45
N VAL A 27 -15.63 -16.90 0.69
CA VAL A 27 -15.05 -18.26 0.62
C VAL A 27 -13.60 -18.19 0.10
N ASN A 28 -13.35 -17.47 -0.99
CA ASN A 28 -11.97 -17.31 -1.50
C ASN A 28 -11.01 -16.75 -0.43
N ARG A 29 -11.47 -15.80 0.39
CA ARG A 29 -10.64 -15.20 1.45
C ARG A 29 -10.36 -16.20 2.58
N GLU A 30 -11.37 -16.97 2.97
CA GLU A 30 -11.25 -18.04 3.98
C GLU A 30 -10.30 -19.14 3.49
N ASP A 31 -10.46 -19.63 2.26
CA ASP A 31 -9.56 -20.62 1.64
C ASP A 31 -8.11 -20.13 1.60
N CYS A 32 -7.86 -18.86 1.24
CA CYS A 32 -6.52 -18.30 1.24
C CYS A 32 -5.85 -18.34 2.62
N ILE A 33 -6.61 -18.03 3.68
CA ILE A 33 -6.07 -18.06 5.04
C ILE A 33 -5.74 -19.50 5.43
N ASP A 34 -6.67 -20.43 5.22
CA ASP A 34 -6.49 -21.84 5.57
C ASP A 34 -5.30 -22.46 4.82
N PHE A 35 -5.08 -22.08 3.55
CA PHE A 35 -3.90 -22.50 2.78
C PHE A 35 -2.60 -21.97 3.39
N LEU A 36 -2.53 -20.67 3.75
CA LEU A 36 -1.32 -20.11 4.37
C LEU A 36 -1.05 -20.69 5.76
N GLU A 37 -2.07 -20.89 6.58
CA GLU A 37 -1.94 -21.55 7.88
C GLU A 37 -1.42 -22.97 7.74
N SER A 38 -1.81 -23.66 6.66
CA SER A 38 -1.31 -24.99 6.30
C SER A 38 0.03 -24.97 5.56
N LYS A 39 0.69 -23.82 5.43
CA LYS A 39 1.94 -23.62 4.68
C LYS A 39 1.83 -23.99 3.19
N MET A 40 0.65 -23.88 2.64
CA MET A 40 0.36 -24.11 1.23
C MET A 40 0.33 -22.77 0.48
N LYS A 41 0.46 -22.84 -0.85
CA LYS A 41 0.28 -21.68 -1.72
C LYS A 41 -1.18 -21.25 -1.71
N ALA A 42 -1.46 -20.03 -1.22
CA ALA A 42 -2.80 -19.47 -1.09
C ALA A 42 -3.27 -18.82 -2.39
N GLN A 43 -3.51 -19.62 -3.41
CA GLN A 43 -3.97 -19.17 -4.72
C GLN A 43 -5.41 -19.66 -4.97
N VAL A 44 -6.29 -18.75 -5.36
CA VAL A 44 -7.69 -19.00 -5.64
C VAL A 44 -8.09 -18.42 -6.98
N GLU A 45 -9.16 -18.94 -7.57
CA GLU A 45 -9.80 -18.35 -8.73
C GLU A 45 -10.76 -17.26 -8.26
N ASN A 46 -10.59 -16.04 -8.77
CA ASN A 46 -11.42 -14.89 -8.42
C ASN A 46 -12.71 -14.83 -9.26
N ARG A 47 -13.57 -13.84 -8.98
CA ARG A 47 -14.89 -13.67 -9.65
C ARG A 47 -14.81 -13.52 -11.17
N PHE A 48 -13.66 -13.22 -11.74
CA PHE A 48 -13.43 -13.10 -13.19
C PHE A 48 -12.71 -14.31 -13.79
N GLY A 49 -12.62 -15.42 -13.08
CA GLY A 49 -11.92 -16.62 -13.56
C GLY A 49 -10.40 -16.42 -13.68
N LYS A 50 -9.84 -15.45 -12.94
CA LYS A 50 -8.40 -15.19 -12.88
C LYS A 50 -7.84 -15.60 -11.53
N LYS A 51 -6.54 -15.83 -11.49
CA LYS A 51 -5.87 -16.21 -10.25
C LYS A 51 -5.56 -14.98 -9.41
N SER A 52 -5.93 -15.07 -8.12
CA SER A 52 -5.50 -14.16 -7.06
C SER A 52 -4.77 -14.97 -5.99
N GLU A 53 -3.82 -14.34 -5.30
CA GLU A 53 -2.97 -15.03 -4.34
C GLU A 53 -2.79 -14.19 -3.08
N MET A 54 -3.04 -14.78 -1.91
CA MET A 54 -2.59 -14.19 -0.65
C MET A 54 -1.11 -14.54 -0.48
N THR A 55 -0.24 -13.52 -0.60
CA THR A 55 1.20 -13.72 -0.59
C THR A 55 1.80 -13.65 0.80
N GLU A 56 1.15 -12.89 1.71
CA GLU A 56 1.61 -12.73 3.08
C GLU A 56 0.43 -12.60 4.04
N LEU A 57 0.56 -13.24 5.20
CA LEU A 57 -0.36 -13.15 6.32
C LEU A 57 0.44 -12.99 7.62
N GLY A 58 0.15 -11.95 8.40
CA GLY A 58 0.71 -11.70 9.72
C GLY A 58 -0.39 -11.50 10.76
N THR A 59 -0.02 -11.20 11.99
CA THR A 59 -0.98 -10.91 13.07
C THR A 59 -1.77 -9.63 12.83
N ASP A 60 -1.17 -8.66 12.17
CA ASP A 60 -1.71 -7.33 11.88
C ASP A 60 -1.59 -6.93 10.40
N TYR A 61 -1.21 -7.86 9.52
CA TYR A 61 -0.86 -7.61 8.13
C TYR A 61 -1.37 -8.70 7.19
N VAL A 62 -1.89 -8.29 6.04
CA VAL A 62 -2.24 -9.16 4.91
C VAL A 62 -1.78 -8.49 3.61
N ARG A 63 -1.24 -9.30 2.70
CA ARG A 63 -0.94 -8.89 1.32
C ARG A 63 -1.56 -9.85 0.33
N MET A 64 -2.22 -9.28 -0.67
CA MET A 64 -2.88 -10.00 -1.76
C MET A 64 -2.37 -9.50 -3.10
N GLN A 65 -1.98 -10.41 -3.97
CA GLN A 65 -1.87 -10.15 -5.41
C GLN A 65 -3.22 -10.46 -6.03
N MET A 66 -3.97 -9.42 -6.41
CA MET A 66 -5.34 -9.56 -6.90
C MET A 66 -5.38 -9.92 -8.39
N SER A 67 -4.45 -9.37 -9.17
CA SER A 67 -4.19 -9.65 -10.59
C SER A 67 -2.70 -9.38 -10.88
N PRO A 68 -2.19 -9.65 -12.10
CA PRO A 68 -0.81 -9.29 -12.44
C PRO A 68 -0.50 -7.78 -12.26
N GLN A 69 -1.50 -6.92 -12.41
CA GLN A 69 -1.36 -5.46 -12.34
C GLN A 69 -1.88 -4.84 -11.05
N THR A 70 -2.55 -5.59 -10.19
CA THR A 70 -3.18 -5.01 -8.99
C THR A 70 -2.84 -5.81 -7.74
N SER A 71 -2.49 -5.10 -6.69
CA SER A 71 -2.26 -5.66 -5.37
C SER A 71 -3.03 -4.92 -4.29
N TRP A 72 -3.17 -5.56 -3.15
CA TRP A 72 -3.90 -5.03 -2.02
C TRP A 72 -3.18 -5.42 -0.72
N GLN A 73 -3.09 -4.48 0.20
CA GLN A 73 -2.49 -4.68 1.51
C GLN A 73 -3.42 -4.15 2.58
N MET A 74 -3.44 -4.80 3.73
CA MET A 74 -4.16 -4.36 4.91
C MET A 74 -3.24 -4.41 6.12
N LYS A 75 -3.22 -3.33 6.89
CA LYS A 75 -2.48 -3.23 8.16
C LYS A 75 -3.43 -2.76 9.26
N VAL A 76 -3.41 -3.43 10.39
CA VAL A 76 -4.10 -2.98 11.60
C VAL A 76 -3.11 -2.17 12.45
N LEU A 77 -3.51 -0.95 12.81
CA LEU A 77 -2.67 0.01 13.52
C LEU A 77 -3.31 0.38 14.85
N ALA A 78 -2.53 0.41 15.92
CA ALA A 78 -3.02 0.81 17.23
C ALA A 78 -3.16 2.34 17.31
N LEU A 79 -4.34 2.83 17.69
CA LEU A 79 -4.56 4.24 18.07
C LEU A 79 -4.30 4.45 19.55
N SER A 80 -4.69 3.49 20.38
CA SER A 80 -4.48 3.42 21.82
C SER A 80 -4.34 1.95 22.22
N ASP A 81 -4.22 1.70 23.52
CA ASP A 81 -4.18 0.31 24.05
C ASP A 81 -5.45 -0.50 23.70
N THR A 82 -6.57 0.17 23.50
CA THR A 82 -7.87 -0.48 23.29
C THR A 82 -8.47 -0.20 21.89
N THR A 83 -8.00 0.81 21.18
CA THR A 83 -8.57 1.25 19.91
C THR A 83 -7.61 1.00 18.75
N LYS A 84 -8.13 0.43 17.66
CA LYS A 84 -7.37 0.15 16.44
C LYS A 84 -8.06 0.75 15.23
N VAL A 85 -7.28 1.04 14.20
CA VAL A 85 -7.75 1.38 12.85
C VAL A 85 -7.17 0.41 11.84
N VAL A 86 -7.88 0.26 10.73
CA VAL A 86 -7.44 -0.54 9.60
C VAL A 86 -7.03 0.40 8.48
N CYS A 87 -5.82 0.26 7.97
CA CYS A 87 -5.37 0.94 6.76
C CYS A 87 -5.33 -0.05 5.59
N LEU A 88 -5.99 0.32 4.49
CA LEU A 88 -5.94 -0.38 3.22
C LEU A 88 -5.05 0.36 2.25
N VAL A 89 -4.18 -0.36 1.56
CA VAL A 89 -3.42 0.11 0.40
C VAL A 89 -3.86 -0.68 -0.81
N SER A 90 -4.40 -0.01 -1.81
CA SER A 90 -4.74 -0.61 -3.10
C SER A 90 -3.80 -0.04 -4.15
N THR A 91 -3.08 -0.91 -4.86
CA THR A 91 -2.08 -0.53 -5.86
C THR A 91 -2.47 -1.06 -7.23
N ALA A 92 -2.39 -0.20 -8.25
CA ALA A 92 -2.52 -0.56 -9.66
C ALA A 92 -1.26 -0.13 -10.42
N CYS A 93 -0.80 -0.96 -11.37
CA CYS A 93 0.42 -0.72 -12.15
C CYS A 93 0.14 -0.84 -13.65
N ALA A 94 0.44 0.24 -14.44
CA ALA A 94 0.27 0.24 -15.91
C ALA A 94 0.99 1.43 -16.61
N PRO A 95 2.27 1.45 -16.89
CA PRO A 95 3.39 0.67 -16.33
C PRO A 95 3.80 1.11 -14.92
N ALA A 96 3.68 2.43 -14.58
CA ALA A 96 3.95 2.92 -13.24
C ALA A 96 2.87 2.42 -12.27
N CYS A 97 3.28 2.18 -11.03
CA CYS A 97 2.35 1.81 -9.97
C CYS A 97 1.82 3.07 -9.28
N ASP A 98 0.53 3.08 -8.99
CA ASP A 98 -0.06 4.09 -8.12
C ASP A 98 -0.86 3.42 -7.00
N SER A 99 -0.81 3.99 -5.80
CA SER A 99 -1.44 3.45 -4.62
C SER A 99 -2.40 4.45 -3.99
N SER A 100 -3.57 3.97 -3.63
CA SER A 100 -4.51 4.69 -2.77
C SER A 100 -4.48 4.11 -1.36
N LEU A 101 -4.51 5.01 -0.37
CA LEU A 101 -4.65 4.67 1.04
C LEU A 101 -6.06 5.00 1.50
N ARG A 102 -6.65 4.13 2.33
CA ARG A 102 -7.95 4.36 2.98
C ARG A 102 -7.91 3.84 4.41
N PHE A 103 -8.54 4.57 5.30
CA PHE A 103 -8.62 4.21 6.70
C PHE A 103 -10.04 3.88 7.13
N TYR A 104 -10.17 2.90 8.01
CA TYR A 104 -11.44 2.40 8.52
C TYR A 104 -11.34 2.12 10.01
N THR A 105 -12.47 2.21 10.69
CA THR A 105 -12.60 1.58 12.01
C THR A 105 -12.55 0.06 11.87
N THR A 106 -12.41 -0.66 12.98
CA THR A 106 -12.50 -2.13 13.01
C THR A 106 -13.89 -2.67 12.58
N ASP A 107 -14.90 -1.82 12.58
CA ASP A 107 -16.26 -2.11 12.05
C ASP A 107 -16.44 -1.65 10.60
N TRP A 108 -15.35 -1.36 9.89
CA TRP A 108 -15.32 -0.96 8.48
C TRP A 108 -16.05 0.35 8.15
N LYS A 109 -16.20 1.24 9.12
CA LYS A 109 -16.68 2.60 8.86
C LYS A 109 -15.51 3.44 8.33
N PRO A 110 -15.69 4.14 7.19
CA PRO A 110 -14.61 4.94 6.61
C PRO A 110 -14.23 6.10 7.53
N LEU A 111 -12.94 6.40 7.58
CA LEU A 111 -12.36 7.53 8.30
C LEU A 111 -11.67 8.45 7.29
N ALA A 112 -11.54 9.74 7.63
CA ALA A 112 -10.85 10.69 6.78
C ALA A 112 -9.33 10.42 6.79
N ASP A 113 -8.75 10.14 5.63
CA ASP A 113 -7.33 9.77 5.49
C ASP A 113 -6.39 10.85 6.04
N SER A 114 -6.78 12.12 5.90
CA SER A 114 -6.04 13.28 6.38
C SER A 114 -5.85 13.34 7.91
N GLN A 115 -6.61 12.56 8.66
CA GLN A 115 -6.43 12.44 10.12
C GLN A 115 -5.18 11.61 10.46
N PHE A 116 -4.74 10.74 9.56
CA PHE A 116 -3.73 9.73 9.84
C PHE A 116 -2.44 9.92 9.08
N ILE A 117 -2.47 10.61 7.93
CA ILE A 117 -1.28 10.81 7.10
C ILE A 117 -1.39 12.12 6.31
N SER A 118 -0.26 12.83 6.24
CA SER A 118 -0.04 13.89 5.26
C SER A 118 0.78 13.30 4.12
N LEU A 119 0.16 13.10 2.96
CA LEU A 119 0.84 12.54 1.79
C LEU A 119 1.91 13.51 1.26
N PRO A 120 3.02 12.99 0.73
CA PRO A 120 4.07 13.83 0.17
C PRO A 120 3.64 14.44 -1.15
N VAL A 121 4.31 15.52 -1.51
CA VAL A 121 4.23 16.15 -2.83
C VAL A 121 5.45 15.78 -3.67
N MET A 122 5.42 16.05 -4.98
CA MET A 122 6.51 15.68 -5.90
C MET A 122 7.88 16.20 -5.43
N SER A 123 7.96 17.41 -4.89
CA SER A 123 9.23 17.99 -4.39
C SER A 123 9.84 17.21 -3.21
N ASP A 124 9.05 16.46 -2.46
CA ASP A 124 9.57 15.65 -1.35
C ASP A 124 10.44 14.47 -1.86
N PHE A 125 10.21 14.02 -3.09
CA PHE A 125 10.93 12.95 -3.75
C PHE A 125 12.13 13.42 -4.57
N LEU A 126 12.35 14.73 -4.69
CA LEU A 126 13.39 15.30 -5.54
C LEU A 126 14.40 16.11 -4.71
N SER A 127 15.68 15.98 -5.05
CA SER A 127 16.73 16.82 -4.51
C SER A 127 16.70 18.20 -5.18
N THR A 128 17.15 19.23 -4.46
CA THR A 128 17.32 20.57 -5.03
C THR A 128 18.52 20.55 -5.98
N PRO A 129 18.37 20.97 -7.25
CA PRO A 129 19.51 21.09 -8.19
C PRO A 129 20.44 22.21 -7.76
N ASP A 130 21.69 22.13 -8.19
CA ASP A 130 22.64 23.26 -8.12
C ASP A 130 22.53 24.16 -9.37
N SER A 131 23.31 25.24 -9.41
CA SER A 131 23.27 26.19 -10.51
C SER A 131 23.73 25.61 -11.86
N THR A 132 24.45 24.49 -11.86
CA THR A 132 24.95 23.85 -13.09
C THR A 132 23.96 22.84 -13.66
N THR A 133 23.09 22.28 -12.83
CA THR A 133 22.14 21.23 -13.17
C THR A 133 20.70 21.68 -13.23
N ILE A 134 20.42 22.96 -12.89
CA ILE A 134 19.05 23.48 -12.78
C ILE A 134 18.27 23.38 -14.10
N TYR A 135 18.91 23.58 -15.23
CA TYR A 135 18.24 23.52 -16.52
C TYR A 135 17.76 22.08 -16.85
N ASP A 136 18.63 21.10 -16.63
CA ASP A 136 18.29 19.67 -16.84
C ASP A 136 17.22 19.21 -15.85
N PHE A 137 17.28 19.69 -14.62
CA PHE A 137 16.26 19.46 -13.61
C PHE A 137 14.90 20.02 -14.04
N ASP A 138 14.84 21.29 -14.46
CA ASP A 138 13.60 21.93 -14.86
C ASP A 138 12.96 21.26 -16.08
N GLU A 139 13.77 20.81 -17.05
CA GLU A 139 13.30 20.06 -18.19
C GLU A 139 12.70 18.70 -17.77
N ALA A 140 13.46 17.93 -16.99
CA ALA A 140 13.02 16.63 -16.51
C ALA A 140 11.79 16.74 -15.59
N ARG A 141 11.76 17.75 -14.70
CA ARG A 141 10.65 17.98 -13.77
C ARG A 141 9.35 18.35 -14.50
N ARG A 142 9.43 19.11 -15.59
CA ARG A 142 8.24 19.43 -16.41
C ARG A 142 7.63 18.21 -17.06
N SER A 143 8.44 17.22 -17.41
CA SER A 143 7.99 15.95 -17.98
C SER A 143 7.41 15.00 -16.93
N ALA A 144 7.68 15.22 -15.63
CA ALA A 144 7.11 14.50 -14.50
C ALA A 144 5.83 15.22 -14.02
N ASP A 145 4.80 15.22 -14.85
CA ASP A 145 3.56 15.99 -14.67
C ASP A 145 2.56 15.35 -13.71
N MET A 146 2.65 14.03 -13.50
CA MET A 146 1.82 13.26 -12.57
C MET A 146 2.64 12.75 -11.38
N LEU A 147 2.10 12.89 -10.19
CA LEU A 147 2.64 12.25 -8.99
C LEU A 147 2.06 10.85 -8.85
N LEU A 148 2.84 9.84 -9.21
CA LEU A 148 2.49 8.44 -9.03
C LEU A 148 3.38 7.85 -7.94
N MET A 149 2.77 7.16 -6.97
CA MET A 149 3.46 6.63 -5.81
C MET A 149 2.99 5.22 -5.49
N LYS A 150 3.95 4.33 -5.26
CA LYS A 150 3.67 3.02 -4.70
C LYS A 150 3.83 3.05 -3.19
N ALA A 151 2.83 2.56 -2.48
CA ALA A 151 2.83 2.41 -1.03
C ALA A 151 3.00 0.94 -0.65
N ASP A 152 3.95 0.66 0.25
CA ASP A 152 4.19 -0.68 0.78
C ASP A 152 4.30 -0.64 2.31
N PHE A 153 3.50 -1.47 2.99
CA PHE A 153 3.67 -1.71 4.42
C PHE A 153 4.81 -2.67 4.70
N SER A 154 5.52 -2.43 5.79
CA SER A 154 6.37 -3.44 6.39
C SER A 154 5.50 -4.54 7.03
N LYS A 155 5.89 -5.81 6.82
CA LYS A 155 5.28 -6.96 7.48
C LYS A 155 5.60 -6.98 8.98
N ASP A 156 6.81 -6.57 9.33
CA ASP A 156 7.40 -6.80 10.66
C ASP A 156 7.15 -5.64 11.64
N ASN A 157 6.80 -4.46 11.12
CA ASN A 157 6.55 -3.27 11.93
C ASN A 157 5.44 -2.39 11.30
N SER A 158 5.17 -1.23 11.91
CA SER A 158 4.14 -0.29 11.45
C SER A 158 4.72 0.82 10.55
N GLU A 159 5.71 0.47 9.72
CA GLU A 159 6.27 1.38 8.72
C GLU A 159 5.50 1.29 7.41
N LEU A 160 5.32 2.46 6.78
CA LEU A 160 4.76 2.62 5.45
C LEU A 160 5.79 3.32 4.57
N THR A 161 6.22 2.66 3.50
CA THR A 161 7.18 3.22 2.54
C THR A 161 6.44 3.71 1.31
N LEU A 162 6.68 4.97 0.92
CA LEU A 162 6.19 5.57 -0.31
C LEU A 162 7.34 5.74 -1.30
N THR A 163 7.22 5.11 -2.46
CA THR A 163 8.22 5.15 -3.55
C THR A 163 7.64 5.91 -4.73
N LEU A 164 8.37 6.91 -5.24
CA LEU A 164 7.99 7.60 -6.48
C LEU A 164 8.11 6.63 -7.66
N THR A 165 7.06 6.46 -8.42
CA THR A 165 6.98 5.59 -9.60
C THR A 165 6.72 6.37 -10.89
N THR A 166 6.57 7.68 -10.82
CA THR A 166 6.43 8.57 -11.98
C THR A 166 7.48 8.30 -13.08
N PRO A 167 8.77 8.03 -12.77
CA PRO A 167 9.76 7.71 -13.81
C PRO A 167 9.41 6.49 -14.66
N ASP A 168 8.66 5.51 -14.13
CA ASP A 168 8.24 4.31 -14.87
C ASP A 168 7.18 4.62 -15.93
N TYR A 169 6.49 5.76 -15.80
CA TYR A 169 5.53 6.28 -16.76
C TYR A 169 6.16 7.16 -17.84
N MET A 170 7.27 7.83 -17.52
CA MET A 170 7.93 8.80 -18.38
C MET A 170 8.62 8.13 -19.58
N ALA A 171 8.85 8.89 -20.66
CA ALA A 171 9.72 8.46 -21.72
C ALA A 171 11.14 8.19 -21.16
N LYS A 172 11.79 7.13 -21.62
CA LYS A 172 13.08 6.64 -21.08
C LYS A 172 14.14 7.75 -20.97
N GLU A 173 14.26 8.58 -22.00
CA GLU A 173 15.24 9.66 -22.02
C GLU A 173 15.00 10.70 -20.92
N THR A 174 13.76 11.12 -20.71
CA THR A 174 13.40 12.09 -19.67
C THR A 174 13.46 11.50 -18.28
N ALA A 175 13.14 10.21 -18.13
CA ALA A 175 13.31 9.49 -16.88
C ALA A 175 14.79 9.41 -16.45
N GLU A 176 15.71 9.13 -17.38
CA GLU A 176 17.16 9.12 -17.11
C GLU A 176 17.66 10.51 -16.70
N LYS A 177 17.13 11.60 -17.27
CA LYS A 177 17.45 12.98 -16.85
C LYS A 177 16.97 13.29 -15.43
N LEU A 178 15.84 12.72 -15.00
CA LEU A 178 15.29 12.92 -13.65
C LEU A 178 16.04 12.11 -12.59
N LYS A 179 16.59 10.96 -12.97
CA LYS A 179 17.20 9.99 -12.06
C LYS A 179 18.27 10.55 -11.09
N PRO A 180 19.18 11.45 -11.49
CA PRO A 180 20.15 12.04 -10.56
C PRO A 180 19.53 12.85 -9.42
N PHE A 181 18.30 13.31 -9.59
CA PHE A 181 17.58 14.15 -8.64
C PHE A 181 16.63 13.36 -7.75
N LEU A 182 16.46 12.05 -7.97
CA LEU A 182 15.57 11.22 -7.16
C LEU A 182 16.15 11.03 -5.76
N ARG A 183 15.32 11.28 -4.75
CA ARG A 183 15.61 10.91 -3.37
C ARG A 183 15.23 9.45 -3.11
N ARG A 184 15.69 8.94 -1.99
CA ARG A 184 15.25 7.63 -1.47
C ARG A 184 13.75 7.64 -1.20
N PRO A 185 13.09 6.48 -1.22
CA PRO A 185 11.69 6.35 -0.79
C PRO A 185 11.48 6.99 0.60
N ILE A 186 10.29 7.54 0.80
CA ILE A 186 9.91 8.17 2.07
C ILE A 186 9.33 7.10 2.96
N VAL A 187 9.90 6.96 4.16
CA VAL A 187 9.42 6.03 5.18
C VAL A 187 8.64 6.80 6.22
N TYR A 188 7.41 6.37 6.44
CA TYR A 188 6.53 6.87 7.50
C TYR A 188 6.50 5.86 8.64
N HIS A 189 6.55 6.38 9.86
CA HIS A 189 6.44 5.61 11.09
C HIS A 189 5.11 5.93 11.77
N TRP A 190 4.40 4.89 12.20
CA TRP A 190 3.17 5.07 12.96
C TRP A 190 3.50 5.43 14.41
N LYS A 191 3.13 6.65 14.82
CA LYS A 191 3.36 7.15 16.18
C LYS A 191 2.15 7.96 16.66
N ASN A 192 1.67 7.67 17.86
CA ASN A 192 0.57 8.41 18.49
C ASN A 192 -0.68 8.53 17.59
N GLY A 193 -1.00 7.49 16.82
CA GLY A 193 -2.18 7.45 15.97
C GLY A 193 -2.06 8.17 14.62
N VAL A 194 -0.84 8.55 14.21
CA VAL A 194 -0.59 9.20 12.91
C VAL A 194 0.72 8.69 12.29
N PHE A 195 0.80 8.75 10.97
CA PHE A 195 2.03 8.50 10.22
C PHE A 195 2.87 9.77 10.14
N THR A 196 4.11 9.69 10.59
CA THR A 196 5.10 10.78 10.54
C THR A 196 6.36 10.33 9.78
N LYS A 197 7.00 11.25 9.05
CA LYS A 197 8.29 11.04 8.36
C LYS A 197 9.44 10.91 9.37
#